data_192ef8fe208c87ae95c16fc45ff94d12
#
_entry.id   192ef8fe208c87ae95c16fc45ff94d12
#
_cell.length_a   1.000
_cell.length_b   1.000
_cell.length_c   1.000
_cell.angle_alpha   90.00
_cell.angle_beta   90.00
_cell.angle_gamma   90.00
#
_symmetry.space_group_name_H-M   'P 1'
#
loop_
_entity.id
_entity.type
_entity.pdbx_description
1 polymer ?
#
loop_
_entity_poly.entity_id
_entity_poly.type
_entity_poly.pdbx_seq_one_letter_code
_entity_poly.pdbx_strand_id
1 'polypeptide(L)'
;LGIGYDQYGFYNELHPKLRPVETNKAGIFLAGMCQGPKDIPESVSQASAAASKAMGILASDELSREPQVAEINPLRCTGCMDCVTLCPDTAILGKVKGEEALAKRDAILRALSL
;
A
#
# COMPACT_ATOMS: atom_id res chain seq x y z
N LEU A 1 -6.41 6.11 1.78
CA LEU A 1 -6.04 5.21 0.67
C LEU A 1 -4.75 4.42 0.95
N GLY A 2 -3.92 4.84 1.92
CA GLY A 2 -2.65 4.17 2.25
C GLY A 2 -1.58 4.30 1.16
N ILE A 3 -1.58 5.42 0.44
CA ILE A 3 -0.54 5.76 -0.52
C ILE A 3 0.61 6.40 0.25
N GLY A 4 1.86 6.01 -0.07
CA GLY A 4 3.05 6.62 0.50
C GLY A 4 3.20 8.08 0.08
N TYR A 5 3.74 8.89 0.98
CA TYR A 5 4.05 10.30 0.73
C TYR A 5 5.38 10.68 1.39
N ASP A 6 6.00 11.72 0.86
CA ASP A 6 7.27 12.22 1.36
C ASP A 6 7.08 13.17 2.57
N GLN A 7 8.22 13.70 3.09
CA GLN A 7 8.22 14.64 4.21
C GLN A 7 7.54 15.99 3.92
N TYR A 8 7.28 16.31 2.65
CA TYR A 8 6.62 17.53 2.19
C TYR A 8 5.13 17.32 1.87
N GLY A 9 4.63 16.08 1.98
CA GLY A 9 3.25 15.72 1.70
C GLY A 9 2.94 15.38 0.24
N PHE A 10 3.96 15.24 -0.61
CA PHE A 10 3.78 14.76 -1.99
C PHE A 10 3.73 13.24 -2.03
N TYR A 11 2.90 12.69 -2.92
CA TYR A 11 2.81 11.24 -3.08
C TYR A 11 4.04 10.66 -3.76
N ASN A 12 4.48 9.52 -3.25
CA ASN A 12 5.62 8.80 -3.79
C ASN A 12 5.21 7.83 -4.88
N GLU A 13 5.99 7.81 -5.97
CA GLU A 13 5.94 6.77 -6.96
C GLU A 13 6.49 5.45 -6.42
N LEU A 14 6.07 4.35 -7.00
CA LEU A 14 6.55 3.02 -6.60
C LEU A 14 8.03 2.83 -6.90
N HIS A 15 8.50 3.35 -8.04
CA HIS A 15 9.91 3.35 -8.41
C HIS A 15 10.20 4.45 -9.44
N PRO A 16 11.17 5.36 -9.18
CA PRO A 16 11.36 6.56 -9.99
C PRO A 16 11.70 6.29 -11.47
N LYS A 17 12.37 5.18 -11.77
CA LYS A 17 12.76 4.82 -13.16
C LYS A 17 11.86 3.78 -13.80
N LEU A 18 11.41 2.77 -13.04
CA LEU A 18 10.68 1.63 -13.58
C LEU A 18 9.16 1.82 -13.54
N ARG A 19 8.66 2.54 -12.54
CA ARG A 19 7.24 2.76 -12.29
C ARG A 19 6.95 4.19 -11.81
N PRO A 20 7.26 5.20 -12.65
CA PRO A 20 7.27 6.61 -12.22
C PRO A 20 5.88 7.21 -12.03
N VAL A 21 4.85 6.58 -12.53
CA VAL A 21 3.45 7.04 -12.40
C VAL A 21 2.58 6.09 -11.58
N GLU A 22 3.14 5.00 -11.09
CA GLU A 22 2.42 4.00 -10.30
C GLU A 22 2.68 4.24 -8.81
N THR A 23 1.69 3.98 -7.97
CA THR A 23 1.84 4.03 -6.52
C THR A 23 2.07 2.63 -5.93
N ASN A 24 2.33 2.57 -4.63
CA ASN A 24 2.37 1.32 -3.86
C ASN A 24 0.98 0.62 -3.77
N LYS A 25 -0.07 1.23 -4.31
CA LYS A 25 -1.41 0.66 -4.41
C LYS A 25 -1.76 0.42 -5.87
N ALA A 26 -1.98 -0.85 -6.23
CA ALA A 26 -2.37 -1.21 -7.58
C ALA A 26 -3.65 -0.48 -8.02
N GLY A 27 -3.66 0.01 -9.25
CA GLY A 27 -4.78 0.75 -9.82
C GLY A 27 -4.84 2.24 -9.46
N ILE A 28 -3.87 2.76 -8.70
CA ILE A 28 -3.76 4.19 -8.39
C ILE A 28 -2.50 4.75 -9.05
N PHE A 29 -2.69 5.76 -9.88
CA PHE A 29 -1.64 6.39 -10.66
C PHE A 29 -1.46 7.84 -10.26
N LEU A 30 -0.25 8.35 -10.44
CA LEU A 30 0.13 9.73 -10.14
C LEU A 30 0.26 10.54 -11.43
N ALA A 31 -0.24 11.77 -11.43
CA ALA A 31 -0.05 12.72 -12.52
C ALA A 31 0.01 14.15 -12.01
N GLY A 32 0.97 14.92 -12.51
CA GLY A 32 1.11 16.32 -12.19
C GLY A 32 1.67 16.62 -10.81
N MET A 33 1.25 17.72 -10.21
CA MET A 33 1.85 18.29 -8.99
C MET A 33 1.59 17.48 -7.71
N CYS A 34 0.78 16.44 -7.75
CA CYS A 34 0.57 15.59 -6.57
C CYS A 34 1.85 14.79 -6.16
N GLN A 35 2.78 14.60 -7.07
CA GLN A 35 4.07 13.95 -6.84
C GLN A 35 5.20 14.94 -6.50
N GLY A 36 5.02 16.21 -6.82
CA GLY A 36 6.01 17.27 -6.61
C GLY A 36 5.79 18.44 -7.57
N PRO A 37 6.50 19.55 -7.36
CA PRO A 37 6.46 20.70 -8.29
C PRO A 37 6.86 20.26 -9.70
N LYS A 38 6.04 20.59 -10.69
CA LYS A 38 6.24 20.24 -12.10
C LYS A 38 5.78 21.39 -12.99
N ASP A 39 6.39 21.49 -14.16
CA ASP A 39 5.91 22.37 -15.20
C ASP A 39 4.71 21.76 -15.99
N ILE A 40 4.13 22.52 -16.89
CA ILE A 40 2.97 22.09 -17.68
C ILE A 40 3.33 20.94 -18.64
N PRO A 41 4.43 20.99 -19.41
CA PRO A 41 4.86 19.89 -20.27
C PRO A 41 5.10 18.58 -19.52
N GLU A 42 5.76 18.63 -18.37
CA GLU A 42 5.98 17.46 -17.51
C GLU A 42 4.68 16.88 -17.00
N SER A 43 3.76 17.74 -16.54
CA SER A 43 2.44 17.32 -16.06
C SER A 43 1.62 16.63 -17.14
N VAL A 44 1.62 17.14 -18.37
CA VAL A 44 0.94 16.52 -19.52
C VAL A 44 1.57 15.21 -19.91
N SER A 45 2.90 15.13 -19.95
CA SER A 45 3.62 13.88 -20.22
C SER A 45 3.31 12.81 -19.19
N GLN A 46 3.33 13.18 -17.91
CA GLN A 46 3.01 12.26 -16.81
C GLN A 46 1.54 11.81 -16.84
N ALA A 47 0.61 12.71 -17.17
CA ALA A 47 -0.80 12.37 -17.34
C ALA A 47 -1.01 11.35 -18.47
N SER A 48 -0.32 11.53 -19.60
CA SER A 48 -0.34 10.57 -20.72
C SER A 48 0.21 9.20 -20.31
N ALA A 49 1.29 9.18 -19.53
CA ALA A 49 1.85 7.94 -19.01
C ALA A 49 0.90 7.23 -18.04
N ALA A 50 0.28 7.98 -17.12
CA ALA A 50 -0.73 7.45 -16.20
C ALA A 50 -1.96 6.89 -16.93
N ALA A 51 -2.45 7.60 -17.94
CA ALA A 51 -3.55 7.14 -18.80
C ALA A 51 -3.21 5.85 -19.54
N SER A 52 -2.00 5.75 -20.10
CA SER A 52 -1.53 4.54 -20.77
C SER A 52 -1.47 3.33 -19.83
N LYS A 53 -1.03 3.54 -18.60
CA LYS A 53 -1.02 2.48 -17.57
C LYS A 53 -2.44 2.06 -17.18
N ALA A 54 -3.34 3.01 -17.00
CA ALA A 54 -4.75 2.72 -16.71
C ALA A 54 -5.41 1.93 -17.86
N MET A 55 -5.17 2.32 -19.10
CA MET A 55 -5.66 1.58 -20.28
C MET A 55 -5.13 0.15 -20.32
N GLY A 56 -3.85 -0.07 -19.97
CA GLY A 56 -3.28 -1.41 -19.90
C GLY A 56 -4.00 -2.33 -18.91
N ILE A 57 -4.43 -1.79 -17.77
CA ILE A 57 -5.23 -2.55 -16.80
C ILE A 57 -6.63 -2.84 -17.34
N LEU A 58 -7.29 -1.83 -17.93
CA LEU A 58 -8.67 -1.93 -18.42
C LEU A 58 -8.79 -2.79 -19.69
N ALA A 59 -7.70 -3.01 -20.42
CA ALA A 59 -7.67 -3.84 -21.61
C ALA A 59 -7.57 -5.34 -21.31
N SER A 60 -7.34 -5.72 -20.06
CA SER A 60 -7.25 -7.13 -19.65
C SER A 60 -8.54 -7.57 -18.98
N ASP A 61 -9.06 -8.74 -19.38
CA ASP A 61 -10.21 -9.38 -18.74
C ASP A 61 -9.86 -9.92 -17.34
N GLU A 62 -8.57 -10.19 -17.10
CA GLU A 62 -8.05 -10.66 -15.82
C GLU A 62 -6.96 -9.71 -15.30
N LEU A 63 -7.04 -9.39 -14.01
CA LEU A 63 -6.00 -8.63 -13.32
C LEU A 63 -5.00 -9.58 -12.66
N SER A 64 -3.77 -9.57 -13.17
CA SER A 64 -2.67 -10.30 -12.54
C SER A 64 -2.23 -9.57 -11.27
N ARG A 65 -2.24 -10.30 -10.16
CA ARG A 65 -1.76 -9.80 -8.87
C ARG A 65 -0.49 -10.54 -8.46
N GLU A 66 0.45 -9.82 -7.88
CA GLU A 66 1.63 -10.44 -7.30
C GLU A 66 1.22 -11.39 -6.17
N PRO A 67 1.62 -12.68 -6.22
CA PRO A 67 1.17 -13.68 -5.25
C PRO A 67 1.79 -13.49 -3.86
N GLN A 68 2.93 -12.80 -3.77
CA GLN A 68 3.62 -12.54 -2.51
C GLN A 68 2.96 -11.37 -1.77
N VAL A 69 2.13 -11.69 -0.81
CA VAL A 69 1.46 -10.71 0.06
C VAL A 69 1.81 -11.04 1.51
N ALA A 70 2.23 -10.01 2.26
CA ALA A 70 2.44 -10.16 3.69
C ALA A 70 1.11 -10.45 4.40
N GLU A 71 1.01 -11.59 5.06
CA GLU A 71 -0.15 -11.98 5.84
C GLU A 71 0.23 -12.15 7.31
N ILE A 72 -0.53 -11.50 8.18
CA ILE A 72 -0.33 -11.61 9.62
C ILE A 72 -1.19 -12.76 10.13
N ASN A 73 -0.53 -13.81 10.68
CA ASN A 73 -1.26 -14.88 11.33
C ASN A 73 -1.80 -14.38 12.69
N PRO A 74 -3.14 -14.28 12.87
CA PRO A 74 -3.73 -13.72 14.07
C PRO A 74 -3.47 -14.57 15.34
N LEU A 75 -3.22 -15.88 15.20
CA LEU A 75 -2.93 -16.76 16.31
C LEU A 75 -1.50 -16.60 16.84
N ARG A 76 -0.58 -16.12 16.01
CA ARG A 76 0.83 -15.89 16.35
C ARG A 76 1.15 -14.43 16.61
N CYS A 77 0.23 -13.52 16.28
CA CYS A 77 0.42 -12.08 16.44
C CYS A 77 0.38 -11.70 17.92
N THR A 78 1.45 -11.10 18.41
CA THR A 78 1.56 -10.57 19.78
C THR A 78 1.04 -9.15 19.93
N GLY A 79 0.77 -8.47 18.81
CA GLY A 79 0.33 -7.07 18.82
C GLY A 79 1.47 -6.05 19.07
N CYS A 80 2.74 -6.42 18.88
CA CYS A 80 3.90 -5.56 19.15
C CYS A 80 3.99 -4.33 18.22
N MET A 81 3.26 -4.31 17.10
CA MET A 81 3.25 -3.23 16.10
C MET A 81 4.56 -3.05 15.31
N ASP A 82 5.57 -3.88 15.52
CA ASP A 82 6.87 -3.78 14.82
C ASP A 82 6.71 -3.87 13.30
N CYS A 83 5.82 -4.76 12.82
CA CYS A 83 5.53 -4.88 11.40
C CYS A 83 4.95 -3.61 10.77
N VAL A 84 4.23 -2.79 11.54
CA VAL A 84 3.70 -1.50 11.09
C VAL A 84 4.80 -0.45 11.04
N THR A 85 5.64 -0.41 12.08
CA THR A 85 6.72 0.58 12.23
C THR A 85 7.84 0.36 11.22
N LEU A 86 8.15 -0.91 10.93
CA LEU A 86 9.25 -1.28 10.02
C LEU A 86 8.83 -1.34 8.55
N CYS A 87 7.53 -1.29 8.23
CA CYS A 87 7.07 -1.35 6.85
C CYS A 87 7.33 -0.02 6.11
N PRO A 88 8.25 0.02 5.13
CA PRO A 88 8.57 1.25 4.42
C PRO A 88 7.41 1.77 3.56
N ASP A 89 6.52 0.88 3.13
CA ASP A 89 5.41 1.19 2.21
C ASP A 89 4.10 1.49 2.95
N THR A 90 4.12 1.56 4.29
CA THR A 90 2.90 1.72 5.09
C THR A 90 1.77 0.74 4.70
N ALA A 91 2.14 -0.41 4.13
CA ALA A 91 1.21 -1.41 3.64
C ALA A 91 0.43 -2.11 4.76
N ILE A 92 0.98 -2.11 5.97
CA ILE A 92 0.39 -2.73 7.14
C ILE A 92 -0.27 -1.66 8.00
N LEU A 93 -1.60 -1.63 7.98
CA LEU A 93 -2.39 -0.73 8.82
C LEU A 93 -2.60 -1.36 10.19
N GLY A 94 -1.96 -0.80 11.21
CA GLY A 94 -2.02 -1.30 12.60
C GLY A 94 -3.37 -1.20 13.30
N LYS A 95 -4.38 -0.68 12.62
CA LYS A 95 -5.60 -0.18 13.28
C LYS A 95 -6.63 -1.24 13.68
N VAL A 96 -6.54 -2.48 13.22
CA VAL A 96 -7.73 -3.35 13.34
C VAL A 96 -7.49 -4.75 13.91
N LYS A 97 -6.27 -5.25 13.87
CA LYS A 97 -6.09 -6.67 14.19
C LYS A 97 -5.38 -6.94 15.53
N GLY A 98 -4.73 -5.95 16.10
CA GLY A 98 -4.07 -6.10 17.40
C GLY A 98 -5.06 -6.34 18.54
N GLU A 99 -6.12 -5.56 18.62
CA GLU A 99 -7.13 -5.70 19.67
C GLU A 99 -7.98 -6.95 19.48
N GLU A 100 -8.41 -7.28 18.25
CA GLU A 100 -9.13 -8.53 17.99
C GLU A 100 -8.24 -9.76 18.14
N ALA A 101 -6.96 -9.70 17.76
CA ALA A 101 -6.02 -10.79 17.93
C ALA A 101 -5.70 -11.03 19.41
N LEU A 102 -5.53 -9.95 20.20
CA LEU A 102 -5.34 -10.04 21.64
C LEU A 102 -6.58 -10.62 22.34
N ALA A 103 -7.78 -10.15 21.98
CA ALA A 103 -9.02 -10.67 22.53
C ALA A 103 -9.23 -12.17 22.21
N LYS A 104 -8.92 -12.59 20.97
CA LYS A 104 -8.96 -14.01 20.58
C LYS A 104 -7.91 -14.83 21.28
N ARG A 105 -6.69 -14.33 21.43
CA ARG A 105 -5.61 -15.00 22.19
C ARG A 105 -6.01 -15.20 23.65
N ASP A 106 -6.54 -14.16 24.29
CA ASP A 106 -6.95 -14.22 25.69
C ASP A 106 -8.16 -15.14 25.90
N ALA A 107 -9.05 -15.21 24.93
CA ALA A 107 -10.15 -16.19 24.93
C ALA A 107 -9.64 -17.64 24.83
N ILE A 108 -8.65 -17.90 23.96
CA ILE A 108 -8.03 -19.23 23.82
C ILE A 108 -7.25 -19.61 25.08
N LEU A 109 -6.49 -18.68 25.65
CA LEU A 109 -5.74 -18.92 26.89
C LEU A 109 -6.66 -19.22 28.07
N ARG A 110 -7.80 -18.53 28.16
CA ARG A 110 -8.83 -18.83 29.18
C ARG A 110 -9.48 -20.20 28.97
N ALA A 111 -9.68 -20.61 27.71
CA ALA A 111 -10.23 -21.92 27.39
C ALA A 111 -9.25 -23.08 27.66
N LEU A 112 -7.94 -22.80 27.61
CA LEU A 112 -6.88 -23.78 27.88
C LEU A 112 -6.46 -23.85 29.38
N SER A 113 -6.89 -22.88 30.18
CA SER A 113 -6.61 -22.82 31.63
C SER A 113 -7.67 -23.52 32.51
N LEU A 114 -8.51 -24.32 31.88
CA LEU A 114 -9.37 -25.32 32.51
C LEU A 114 -8.71 -26.68 32.44
#